data_3fe0c9f1870ddd627519be2dabd94c9f
#
_entry.id   3fe0c9f1870ddd627519be2dabd94c9f
#
_cell.length_a   1.000
_cell.length_b   1.000
_cell.length_c   1.000
_cell.angle_alpha   90.00
_cell.angle_beta   90.00
_cell.angle_gamma   90.00
#
_symmetry.space_group_name_H-M   'P 1'
#
loop_
_entity.id
_entity.type
_entity.pdbx_description
1 polymer ?
#
loop_
_entity_poly.entity_id
_entity_poly.type
_entity_poly.pdbx_seq_one_letter_code
_entity_poly.pdbx_strand_id
1 'polypeptide(L)'
;MYQIRPNKRILMKKLLTLALCALSVSAFATTPSNEDQMSYPPRPPILEFPNWWSVIAYNPQNGAFGYGEGNMIKPAQNKALKDCELASNDANKQHCQIVTEANHACVALATGDSPEKYAAVRNFRMKLEEAEQEALAACKTNSANCTITFSACER
;
A
#
# COMPACT_ATOMS: atom_id res chain seq x y z
N MET A 1 -26.51 27.15 -32.09
CA MET A 1 -25.88 28.27 -31.35
C MET A 1 -26.85 28.77 -30.28
N TYR A 2 -26.70 28.32 -29.03
CA TYR A 2 -27.56 28.73 -27.91
C TYR A 2 -26.75 29.70 -27.05
N GLN A 3 -27.13 30.96 -27.03
CA GLN A 3 -26.53 31.99 -26.16
C GLN A 3 -27.25 32.01 -24.81
N ILE A 4 -26.56 31.64 -23.73
CA ILE A 4 -27.05 31.74 -22.36
C ILE A 4 -26.73 33.14 -21.84
N ARG A 5 -27.76 33.96 -21.63
CA ARG A 5 -27.62 35.31 -21.03
C ARG A 5 -27.52 35.21 -19.52
N PRO A 6 -26.53 35.80 -18.85
CA PRO A 6 -26.44 35.77 -17.40
C PRO A 6 -27.52 36.69 -16.75
N ASN A 7 -28.19 36.09 -15.75
CA ASN A 7 -29.28 36.73 -15.00
C ASN A 7 -28.73 37.77 -14.00
N LYS A 8 -28.92 39.04 -14.31
CA LYS A 8 -28.43 40.22 -13.54
C LYS A 8 -29.03 40.40 -12.13
N ARG A 9 -29.97 39.55 -11.68
CA ARG A 9 -30.68 39.74 -10.41
C ARG A 9 -30.01 39.06 -9.17
N ILE A 10 -28.96 38.27 -9.37
CA ILE A 10 -28.28 37.56 -8.25
C ILE A 10 -27.11 38.34 -7.67
N LEU A 11 -26.62 39.39 -8.36
CA LEU A 11 -25.43 40.15 -7.94
C LEU A 11 -25.69 41.24 -6.90
N MET A 12 -26.95 41.60 -6.66
CA MET A 12 -27.30 42.73 -5.75
C MET A 12 -27.61 42.34 -4.30
N LYS A 13 -27.70 41.04 -3.97
CA LYS A 13 -28.01 40.60 -2.59
C LYS A 13 -26.79 40.21 -1.75
N LYS A 14 -25.58 40.25 -2.30
CA LYS A 14 -24.34 39.88 -1.57
C LYS A 14 -23.51 41.03 -1.05
N LEU A 15 -23.94 42.29 -1.25
CA LEU A 15 -23.17 43.48 -0.86
C LEU A 15 -23.70 44.21 0.40
N LEU A 16 -24.73 43.67 1.08
CA LEU A 16 -25.33 44.37 2.23
C LEU A 16 -25.11 43.67 3.60
N THR A 17 -24.26 42.64 3.67
CA THR A 17 -24.00 41.90 4.93
C THR A 17 -22.58 42.06 5.48
N LEU A 18 -21.80 42.99 5.03
CA LEU A 18 -20.40 43.16 5.42
C LEU A 18 -20.09 44.43 6.25
N ALA A 19 -21.11 45.06 6.87
CA ALA A 19 -20.95 46.33 7.57
C ALA A 19 -21.39 46.33 9.05
N LEU A 20 -21.43 45.22 9.75
CA LEU A 20 -21.87 45.23 11.18
C LEU A 20 -21.16 44.20 12.07
N CYS A 21 -19.86 43.99 11.96
CA CYS A 21 -19.10 43.18 12.93
C CYS A 21 -17.74 43.80 13.28
N ALA A 22 -17.74 45.09 13.58
CA ALA A 22 -16.55 45.75 14.11
C ALA A 22 -16.98 46.54 15.36
N LEU A 23 -17.02 45.86 16.50
CA LEU A 23 -16.92 46.47 17.86
C LEU A 23 -17.29 45.40 18.92
N SER A 24 -16.28 44.68 19.41
CA SER A 24 -16.15 44.20 20.80
C SER A 24 -15.09 43.11 20.88
N VAL A 25 -13.84 43.48 20.84
CA VAL A 25 -12.76 42.66 21.37
C VAL A 25 -12.24 43.35 22.61
N SER A 26 -12.90 43.17 23.74
CA SER A 26 -12.31 43.46 25.03
C SER A 26 -11.27 42.38 25.32
N ALA A 27 -10.01 42.76 25.26
CA ALA A 27 -8.89 41.92 25.65
C ALA A 27 -8.97 41.59 27.14
N PHE A 28 -9.40 40.38 27.46
CA PHE A 28 -9.01 39.74 28.70
C PHE A 28 -7.69 39.03 28.46
N ALA A 29 -6.59 39.75 28.68
CA ALA A 29 -5.30 39.14 28.89
C ALA A 29 -5.31 38.41 30.22
N THR A 30 -5.79 37.19 30.25
CA THR A 30 -5.48 36.26 31.33
C THR A 30 -4.07 35.79 31.08
N THR A 31 -3.11 36.33 31.83
CA THR A 31 -1.79 35.73 31.99
C THR A 31 -1.99 34.30 32.48
N PRO A 32 -1.54 33.28 31.73
CA PRO A 32 -1.52 31.92 32.27
C PRO A 32 -0.55 31.91 33.45
N SER A 33 -1.07 31.59 34.65
CA SER A 33 -0.28 31.31 35.82
C SER A 33 0.70 30.18 35.50
N ASN A 34 1.96 30.39 35.77
CA ASN A 34 3.06 29.44 35.59
C ASN A 34 3.03 28.26 36.58
N GLU A 35 1.88 27.82 37.00
CA GLU A 35 1.73 26.68 37.89
C GLU A 35 1.10 25.55 37.07
N ASP A 36 1.85 24.53 36.87
CA ASP A 36 1.61 23.23 36.23
C ASP A 36 2.30 22.99 34.85
N GLN A 37 3.50 23.49 34.66
CA GLN A 37 4.42 22.77 33.79
C GLN A 37 4.87 21.49 34.51
N MET A 38 3.96 20.52 34.58
CA MET A 38 4.32 19.15 34.86
C MET A 38 5.28 18.72 33.76
N SER A 39 6.58 18.79 34.06
CA SER A 39 7.67 18.37 33.17
C SER A 39 7.49 16.87 32.94
N TYR A 40 6.71 16.51 31.93
CA TYR A 40 6.69 15.14 31.45
C TYR A 40 8.10 14.77 31.01
N PRO A 41 8.67 13.66 31.47
CA PRO A 41 9.93 13.21 30.93
C PRO A 41 9.83 13.12 29.41
N PRO A 42 10.87 13.47 28.65
CA PRO A 42 10.85 13.36 27.22
C PRO A 42 10.40 11.94 26.84
N ARG A 43 9.35 11.84 26.03
CA ARG A 43 8.90 10.53 25.55
C ARG A 43 10.09 9.82 24.92
N PRO A 44 10.34 8.55 25.26
CA PRO A 44 11.38 7.80 24.57
C PRO A 44 11.07 7.86 23.06
N PRO A 45 12.11 7.96 22.21
CA PRO A 45 11.89 7.94 20.77
C PRO A 45 11.06 6.70 20.45
N ILE A 46 9.90 6.93 19.81
CA ILE A 46 9.11 5.84 19.26
C ILE A 46 10.00 5.23 18.18
N LEU A 47 10.49 4.02 18.40
CA LEU A 47 11.15 3.25 17.36
C LEU A 47 10.06 2.89 16.34
N GLU A 48 9.82 3.79 15.39
CA GLU A 48 9.02 3.48 14.23
C GLU A 48 9.84 2.53 13.39
N PHE A 49 9.54 1.24 13.48
CA PHE A 49 10.00 0.29 12.46
C PHE A 49 9.34 0.71 11.15
N PRO A 50 10.12 1.10 10.13
CA PRO A 50 9.54 1.50 8.87
C PRO A 50 8.72 0.32 8.35
N ASN A 51 7.43 0.56 8.06
CA ASN A 51 6.63 -0.44 7.35
C ASN A 51 7.37 -0.80 6.07
N TRP A 52 7.55 -2.09 5.84
CA TRP A 52 8.15 -2.57 4.62
C TRP A 52 7.31 -3.69 4.04
N TRP A 53 6.88 -3.52 2.81
CA TRP A 53 6.01 -4.46 2.12
C TRP A 53 6.77 -5.23 1.07
N SER A 54 6.50 -6.52 1.00
CA SER A 54 6.92 -7.43 -0.06
C SER A 54 5.69 -7.97 -0.76
N VAL A 55 5.63 -7.86 -2.08
CA VAL A 55 4.48 -8.23 -2.90
C VAL A 55 4.93 -9.07 -4.08
N ILE A 56 4.23 -10.18 -4.34
CA ILE A 56 4.40 -10.99 -5.56
C ILE A 56 3.12 -10.91 -6.38
N ALA A 57 3.25 -10.56 -7.65
CA ALA A 57 2.22 -10.74 -8.67
C ALA A 57 2.59 -11.93 -9.57
N TYR A 58 1.59 -12.67 -10.03
CA TYR A 58 1.77 -13.86 -10.85
C TYR A 58 0.70 -13.96 -11.93
N ASN A 59 1.09 -14.50 -13.07
CA ASN A 59 0.20 -14.78 -14.19
C ASN A 59 0.03 -16.29 -14.39
N PRO A 60 -1.12 -16.87 -14.00
CA PRO A 60 -1.35 -18.32 -14.10
C PRO A 60 -1.51 -18.83 -15.54
N GLN A 61 -1.59 -17.95 -16.56
CA GLN A 61 -1.70 -18.36 -17.95
C GLN A 61 -0.35 -18.69 -18.58
N ASN A 62 0.72 -18.04 -18.13
CA ASN A 62 2.04 -18.20 -18.76
C ASN A 62 3.20 -18.34 -17.78
N GLY A 63 2.93 -18.24 -16.46
CA GLY A 63 3.97 -18.38 -15.44
C GLY A 63 4.81 -17.13 -15.19
N ALA A 64 4.53 -16.02 -15.84
CA ALA A 64 5.22 -14.78 -15.60
C ALA A 64 4.94 -14.26 -14.17
N PHE A 65 5.94 -13.68 -13.53
CA PHE A 65 5.80 -13.09 -12.21
C PHE A 65 6.50 -11.73 -12.12
N GLY A 66 6.11 -10.98 -11.09
CA GLY A 66 6.75 -9.72 -10.75
C GLY A 66 6.85 -9.56 -9.24
N TYR A 67 7.85 -8.80 -8.80
CA TYR A 67 8.11 -8.50 -7.40
C TYR A 67 8.16 -7.00 -7.14
N GLY A 68 7.50 -6.59 -6.08
CA GLY A 68 7.54 -5.22 -5.60
C GLY A 68 7.80 -5.15 -4.11
N GLU A 69 8.62 -4.20 -3.72
CA GLU A 69 8.94 -3.93 -2.32
C GLU A 69 8.90 -2.44 -2.02
N GLY A 70 8.72 -2.06 -0.76
CA GLY A 70 8.77 -0.67 -0.34
C GLY A 70 8.01 -0.39 0.95
N ASN A 71 8.14 0.83 1.44
CA ASN A 71 7.52 1.28 2.69
C ASN A 71 6.01 1.55 2.58
N MET A 72 5.44 1.50 1.39
CA MET A 72 4.01 1.67 1.12
C MET A 72 3.48 0.52 0.27
N ILE A 73 2.34 -0.04 0.67
CA ILE A 73 1.74 -1.20 0.00
C ILE A 73 1.36 -0.91 -1.47
N LYS A 74 0.74 0.24 -1.76
CA LYS A 74 0.27 0.55 -3.13
C LYS A 74 1.40 0.68 -4.15
N PRO A 75 2.49 1.42 -3.90
CA PRO A 75 3.65 1.41 -4.79
C PRO A 75 4.25 0.01 -4.98
N ALA A 76 4.37 -0.81 -3.92
CA ALA A 76 4.87 -2.18 -4.01
C ALA A 76 3.96 -3.06 -4.88
N GLN A 77 2.62 -2.98 -4.69
CA GLN A 77 1.63 -3.68 -5.53
C GLN A 77 1.75 -3.27 -7.01
N ASN A 78 1.79 -1.96 -7.29
CA ASN A 78 1.90 -1.45 -8.65
C ASN A 78 3.20 -1.89 -9.33
N LYS A 79 4.32 -1.92 -8.58
CA LYS A 79 5.59 -2.41 -9.09
C LYS A 79 5.51 -3.90 -9.43
N ALA A 80 4.99 -4.74 -8.52
CA ALA A 80 4.85 -6.18 -8.75
C ALA A 80 3.97 -6.47 -9.98
N LEU A 81 2.82 -5.80 -10.11
CA LEU A 81 1.93 -5.97 -11.27
C LEU A 81 2.63 -5.55 -12.56
N LYS A 82 3.28 -4.38 -12.57
CA LYS A 82 4.02 -3.89 -13.75
C LYS A 82 5.13 -4.84 -14.18
N ASP A 83 5.91 -5.36 -13.24
CA ASP A 83 7.00 -6.30 -13.53
C ASP A 83 6.43 -7.64 -14.08
N CYS A 84 5.32 -8.14 -13.55
CA CYS A 84 4.59 -9.29 -14.07
C CYS A 84 4.07 -9.03 -15.50
N GLU A 85 3.48 -7.88 -15.76
CA GLU A 85 2.97 -7.48 -17.07
C GLU A 85 4.10 -7.37 -18.10
N LEU A 86 5.27 -6.86 -17.70
CA LEU A 86 6.45 -6.77 -18.57
C LEU A 86 7.03 -8.15 -18.90
N ALA A 87 6.98 -9.09 -17.93
CA ALA A 87 7.40 -10.47 -18.13
C ALA A 87 6.38 -11.31 -18.91
N SER A 88 5.11 -10.91 -18.92
CA SER A 88 4.05 -11.54 -19.70
C SER A 88 4.11 -11.10 -21.16
N ASN A 89 3.68 -11.96 -22.08
CA ASN A 89 3.46 -11.53 -23.46
C ASN A 89 2.20 -10.64 -23.55
N ASP A 90 2.10 -9.86 -24.63
CA ASP A 90 1.04 -8.86 -24.80
C ASP A 90 -0.40 -9.42 -24.69
N ALA A 91 -0.62 -10.67 -25.10
CA ALA A 91 -1.93 -11.31 -25.02
C ALA A 91 -2.36 -11.65 -23.58
N ASN A 92 -1.41 -11.78 -22.65
CA ASN A 92 -1.64 -12.31 -21.30
C ASN A 92 -1.43 -11.29 -20.17
N LYS A 93 -1.05 -10.05 -20.46
CA LYS A 93 -0.77 -9.02 -19.43
C LYS A 93 -1.91 -8.84 -18.42
N GLN A 94 -3.15 -8.89 -18.90
CA GLN A 94 -4.35 -8.73 -18.07
C GLN A 94 -4.57 -9.83 -17.03
N HIS A 95 -3.82 -10.93 -17.09
CA HIS A 95 -3.95 -12.04 -16.15
C HIS A 95 -2.97 -11.95 -14.96
N CYS A 96 -2.13 -10.92 -14.92
CA CYS A 96 -1.30 -10.64 -13.76
C CYS A 96 -2.15 -10.25 -12.55
N GLN A 97 -1.98 -10.96 -11.46
CA GLN A 97 -2.71 -10.71 -10.22
C GLN A 97 -1.79 -10.82 -9.01
N ILE A 98 -2.06 -10.05 -7.96
CA ILE A 98 -1.33 -10.18 -6.70
C ILE A 98 -1.69 -11.51 -6.05
N VAL A 99 -0.68 -12.34 -5.81
CA VAL A 99 -0.86 -13.69 -5.23
C VAL A 99 -0.40 -13.78 -3.78
N THR A 100 0.52 -12.90 -3.36
CA THR A 100 0.87 -12.73 -1.93
C THR A 100 1.39 -11.34 -1.67
N GLU A 101 1.13 -10.86 -0.46
CA GLU A 101 1.66 -9.61 0.07
C GLU A 101 1.91 -9.76 1.57
N ALA A 102 2.98 -9.18 2.04
CA ALA A 102 3.36 -9.23 3.44
C ALA A 102 4.06 -7.96 3.89
N ASN A 103 3.84 -7.62 5.15
CA ASN A 103 4.58 -6.59 5.85
C ASN A 103 5.44 -7.28 6.91
N HIS A 104 6.73 -6.94 6.98
CA HIS A 104 7.69 -7.58 7.91
C HIS A 104 7.65 -9.11 7.85
N ALA A 105 7.78 -9.67 6.64
CA ALA A 105 7.73 -11.09 6.43
C ALA A 105 8.53 -11.52 5.18
N CYS A 106 8.88 -12.80 5.11
CA CYS A 106 9.36 -13.40 3.88
C CYS A 106 8.18 -13.81 2.99
N VAL A 107 8.36 -13.71 1.68
CA VAL A 107 7.42 -14.20 0.68
C VAL A 107 8.11 -15.23 -0.21
N ALA A 108 7.37 -16.26 -0.63
CA ALA A 108 7.87 -17.26 -1.55
C ALA A 108 6.79 -17.68 -2.54
N LEU A 109 7.21 -17.95 -3.78
CA LEU A 109 6.41 -18.47 -4.87
C LEU A 109 7.00 -19.79 -5.33
N ALA A 110 6.22 -20.86 -5.29
CA ALA A 110 6.54 -22.15 -5.90
C ALA A 110 5.62 -22.41 -7.08
N THR A 111 6.15 -22.96 -8.15
CA THR A 111 5.39 -23.36 -9.35
C THR A 111 5.56 -24.85 -9.63
N GLY A 112 4.53 -25.47 -10.18
CA GLY A 112 4.48 -26.86 -10.51
C GLY A 112 4.66 -27.14 -12.01
N ASP A 113 4.09 -28.25 -12.48
CA ASP A 113 4.22 -28.74 -13.86
C ASP A 113 3.59 -27.81 -14.92
N SER A 114 2.68 -26.95 -14.52
CA SER A 114 2.03 -25.98 -15.40
C SER A 114 1.79 -24.65 -14.66
N PRO A 115 1.66 -23.52 -15.37
CA PRO A 115 1.56 -22.19 -14.76
C PRO A 115 0.39 -22.02 -13.79
N GLU A 116 -0.74 -22.70 -14.01
CA GLU A 116 -1.89 -22.66 -13.13
C GLU A 116 -1.69 -23.41 -11.80
N LYS A 117 -0.63 -24.23 -11.71
CA LYS A 117 -0.26 -24.99 -10.50
C LYS A 117 0.85 -24.26 -9.76
N TYR A 118 0.46 -23.38 -8.88
CA TYR A 118 1.38 -22.58 -8.08
C TYR A 118 0.91 -22.47 -6.63
N ALA A 119 1.82 -22.05 -5.77
CA ALA A 119 1.52 -21.63 -4.40
C ALA A 119 2.38 -20.43 -4.05
N ALA A 120 1.76 -19.42 -3.46
CA ALA A 120 2.44 -18.26 -2.94
C ALA A 120 2.13 -18.12 -1.46
N VAL A 121 3.16 -17.95 -0.65
CA VAL A 121 3.05 -17.90 0.82
C VAL A 121 3.77 -16.68 1.39
N ARG A 122 3.43 -16.38 2.64
CA ARG A 122 4.12 -15.40 3.48
C ARG A 122 4.49 -16.03 4.81
N ASN A 123 5.72 -15.80 5.27
CA ASN A 123 6.20 -16.28 6.55
C ASN A 123 6.61 -15.12 7.44
N PHE A 124 5.87 -14.89 8.53
CA PHE A 124 6.09 -13.79 9.48
C PHE A 124 7.28 -14.02 10.43
N ARG A 125 7.90 -15.19 10.38
CA ARG A 125 9.09 -15.50 11.20
C ARG A 125 10.38 -14.94 10.60
N MET A 126 10.30 -14.28 9.44
CA MET A 126 11.46 -13.73 8.73
C MET A 126 12.55 -14.77 8.40
N LYS A 127 12.10 -16.00 8.13
CA LYS A 127 12.99 -17.09 7.73
C LYS A 127 12.68 -17.51 6.31
N LEU A 128 13.58 -17.18 5.40
CA LEU A 128 13.43 -17.45 3.96
C LEU A 128 13.23 -18.93 3.68
N GLU A 129 14.05 -19.77 4.31
CA GLU A 129 13.98 -21.22 4.13
C GLU A 129 12.63 -21.81 4.58
N GLU A 130 12.05 -21.31 5.68
CA GLU A 130 10.72 -21.74 6.12
C GLU A 130 9.63 -21.31 5.11
N ALA A 131 9.72 -20.08 4.56
CA ALA A 131 8.81 -19.61 3.52
C ALA A 131 8.87 -20.48 2.25
N GLU A 132 10.08 -20.85 1.83
CA GLU A 132 10.30 -21.74 0.68
C GLU A 132 9.73 -23.14 0.92
N GLN A 133 9.96 -23.71 2.09
CA GLN A 133 9.42 -25.01 2.45
C GLN A 133 7.88 -25.00 2.50
N GLU A 134 7.27 -23.96 3.05
CA GLU A 134 5.82 -23.77 3.07
C GLU A 134 5.25 -23.63 1.64
N ALA A 135 5.91 -22.87 0.76
CA ALA A 135 5.50 -22.72 -0.63
C ALA A 135 5.58 -24.04 -1.40
N LEU A 136 6.68 -24.80 -1.23
CA LEU A 136 6.83 -26.11 -1.83
C LEU A 136 5.80 -27.11 -1.32
N ALA A 137 5.53 -27.12 -0.01
CA ALA A 137 4.52 -28.00 0.58
C ALA A 137 3.11 -27.68 0.05
N ALA A 138 2.77 -26.38 -0.03
CA ALA A 138 1.49 -25.95 -0.57
C ALA A 138 1.34 -26.27 -2.07
N CYS A 139 2.39 -26.05 -2.87
CA CYS A 139 2.39 -26.40 -4.29
C CYS A 139 2.21 -27.90 -4.51
N LYS A 140 2.87 -28.74 -3.71
CA LYS A 140 2.79 -30.21 -3.81
C LYS A 140 1.40 -30.79 -3.55
N THR A 141 0.48 -30.02 -3.00
CA THR A 141 -0.93 -30.45 -2.88
C THR A 141 -1.62 -30.54 -4.25
N ASN A 142 -1.12 -29.78 -5.24
CA ASN A 142 -1.73 -29.65 -6.56
C ASN A 142 -0.83 -30.10 -7.72
N SER A 143 0.47 -30.31 -7.47
CA SER A 143 1.45 -30.70 -8.48
C SER A 143 2.54 -31.60 -7.90
N ALA A 144 3.06 -32.54 -8.70
CA ALA A 144 4.14 -33.44 -8.27
C ALA A 144 5.52 -32.78 -8.30
N ASN A 145 5.76 -31.93 -9.31
CA ASN A 145 7.08 -31.34 -9.59
C ASN A 145 7.07 -29.85 -9.24
N CYS A 146 7.17 -29.53 -7.96
CA CYS A 146 7.21 -28.15 -7.51
C CYS A 146 8.63 -27.64 -7.30
N THR A 147 8.90 -26.44 -7.77
CA THR A 147 10.19 -25.72 -7.61
C THR A 147 9.93 -24.31 -7.09
N ILE A 148 10.89 -23.77 -6.34
CA ILE A 148 10.85 -22.35 -5.96
C ILE A 148 11.17 -21.52 -7.20
N THR A 149 10.24 -20.66 -7.57
CA THR A 149 10.38 -19.71 -8.68
C THR A 149 10.95 -18.39 -8.19
N PHE A 150 10.52 -17.96 -6.99
CA PHE A 150 10.99 -16.74 -6.37
C PHE A 150 10.83 -16.79 -4.86
N SER A 151 11.76 -16.20 -4.14
CA SER A 151 11.63 -15.96 -2.69
C SER A 151 12.40 -14.71 -2.28
N ALA A 152 11.88 -13.97 -1.31
CA ALA A 152 12.50 -12.79 -0.75
C ALA A 152 12.07 -12.57 0.69
N CYS A 153 12.97 -12.03 1.51
CA CYS A 153 12.65 -11.46 2.81
C CYS A 153 12.93 -9.98 2.80
N GLU A 154 12.22 -9.27 3.63
CA GLU A 154 12.56 -7.91 4.02
C GLU A 154 13.99 -7.87 4.63
N ARG A 155 14.72 -6.80 4.34
CA ARG A 155 16.06 -6.52 4.90
C ARG A 155 15.97 -5.50 6.01
#